data_046cf7c244f014aa52abf719a28427d6
#
_entry.id   046cf7c244f014aa52abf719a28427d6
#
_cell.length_a   1.000
_cell.length_b   1.000
_cell.length_c   1.000
_cell.angle_alpha   90.00
_cell.angle_beta   90.00
_cell.angle_gamma   90.00
#
_symmetry.space_group_name_H-M   'P 1'
#
loop_
_entity.id
_entity.type
_entity.pdbx_description
1 polymer ?
#
loop_
_entity_poly.entity_id
_entity_poly.type
_entity_poly.pdbx_seq_one_letter_code
_entity_poly.pdbx_strand_id
1 'polypeptide(L)'
;MKALTTMLVANRGEIAVRVMRTAKAMGMKTVAVYSEADANARHVREADQSVCIGPAAVAESYLGIEAILDAAQRTGADCIHPGYGFLSENQVFASACEAHGIEFIGPPNSAIEVMGDKARAKRAMIEAGVPWAPGHQGEDQSLAILLSEAKGVGLPVMVKAAAGGAGRGMRIVPEASGLESAIGRAQSEAQNAFGSSELIIEKAVVRPRHV
;
A
#
# COMPACT_ATOMS: atom_id res chain seq x y z
N MET A 1 -15.69 -22.17 -9.20
CA MET A 1 -14.60 -21.21 -9.44
C MET A 1 -13.91 -21.58 -10.75
N LYS A 2 -13.63 -20.62 -11.61
CA LYS A 2 -12.82 -20.83 -12.83
C LYS A 2 -11.40 -21.20 -12.41
N ALA A 3 -10.81 -22.24 -13.00
CA ALA A 3 -9.42 -22.57 -12.73
C ALA A 3 -8.51 -21.46 -13.29
N LEU A 4 -7.61 -20.93 -12.47
CA LEU A 4 -6.62 -19.96 -12.89
C LEU A 4 -5.45 -20.70 -13.56
N THR A 5 -5.10 -20.30 -14.75
CA THR A 5 -4.13 -21.02 -15.62
C THR A 5 -2.95 -20.18 -16.03
N THR A 6 -3.11 -18.86 -16.12
CA THR A 6 -2.07 -17.92 -16.59
C THR A 6 -2.05 -16.70 -15.68
N MET A 7 -0.93 -16.52 -14.99
CA MET A 7 -0.71 -15.43 -14.05
C MET A 7 0.22 -14.37 -14.63
N LEU A 8 -0.24 -13.13 -14.72
CA LEU A 8 0.64 -11.99 -14.92
C LEU A 8 1.16 -11.48 -13.56
N VAL A 9 2.47 -11.24 -13.46
CA VAL A 9 3.08 -10.65 -12.26
C VAL A 9 3.36 -9.17 -12.51
N ALA A 10 2.54 -8.30 -11.90
CA ALA A 10 2.65 -6.84 -12.03
C ALA A 10 3.73 -6.29 -11.08
N ASN A 11 4.94 -6.81 -11.21
CA ASN A 11 6.10 -6.42 -10.41
C ASN A 11 7.41 -6.76 -11.16
N ARG A 12 8.56 -6.52 -10.54
CA ARG A 12 9.87 -6.71 -11.16
C ARG A 12 10.86 -7.42 -10.23
N GLY A 13 12.04 -7.74 -10.80
CA GLY A 13 13.20 -8.20 -10.03
C GLY A 13 12.94 -9.49 -9.26
N GLU A 14 13.44 -9.55 -8.03
CA GLU A 14 13.36 -10.76 -7.20
C GLU A 14 11.92 -11.06 -6.78
N ILE A 15 11.09 -10.04 -6.58
CA ILE A 15 9.68 -10.19 -6.22
C ILE A 15 8.95 -10.98 -7.30
N ALA A 16 9.11 -10.58 -8.57
CA ALA A 16 8.50 -11.27 -9.70
C ALA A 16 9.01 -12.70 -9.82
N VAL A 17 10.32 -12.93 -9.72
CA VAL A 17 10.92 -14.30 -9.74
C VAL A 17 10.34 -15.16 -8.62
N ARG A 18 10.20 -14.61 -7.40
CA ARG A 18 9.68 -15.35 -6.24
C ARG A 18 8.23 -15.79 -6.47
N VAL A 19 7.38 -14.90 -6.99
CA VAL A 19 5.97 -15.19 -7.30
C VAL A 19 5.86 -16.21 -8.42
N MET A 20 6.53 -15.99 -9.55
CA MET A 20 6.48 -16.88 -10.72
C MET A 20 6.95 -18.30 -10.40
N ARG A 21 7.96 -18.46 -9.53
CA ARG A 21 8.42 -19.77 -9.11
C ARG A 21 7.30 -20.59 -8.44
N THR A 22 6.49 -19.97 -7.60
CA THR A 22 5.36 -20.64 -6.96
C THR A 22 4.24 -20.89 -7.96
N ALA A 23 3.91 -19.93 -8.82
CA ALA A 23 2.89 -20.10 -9.85
C ALA A 23 3.23 -21.29 -10.77
N LYS A 24 4.48 -21.41 -11.22
CA LYS A 24 4.95 -22.56 -12.02
C LYS A 24 4.85 -23.90 -11.28
N ALA A 25 5.21 -23.92 -10.00
CA ALA A 25 5.06 -25.12 -9.18
C ALA A 25 3.60 -25.53 -9.01
N MET A 26 2.64 -24.60 -9.12
CA MET A 26 1.21 -24.84 -9.13
C MET A 26 0.67 -25.20 -10.54
N GLY A 27 1.52 -25.30 -11.55
CA GLY A 27 1.16 -25.64 -12.92
C GLY A 27 0.63 -24.48 -13.77
N MET A 28 0.79 -23.23 -13.30
CA MET A 28 0.34 -22.03 -14.04
C MET A 28 1.41 -21.56 -15.03
N LYS A 29 0.96 -21.01 -16.15
CA LYS A 29 1.82 -20.19 -17.02
C LYS A 29 2.06 -18.83 -16.39
N THR A 30 3.21 -18.25 -16.64
CA THR A 30 3.63 -16.97 -16.05
C THR A 30 3.91 -15.91 -17.11
N VAL A 31 3.43 -14.71 -16.86
CA VAL A 31 3.69 -13.53 -17.67
C VAL A 31 4.44 -12.51 -16.84
N ALA A 32 5.62 -12.08 -17.31
CA ALA A 32 6.36 -10.97 -16.72
C ALA A 32 6.03 -9.68 -17.46
N VAL A 33 5.83 -8.60 -16.73
CA VAL A 33 5.88 -7.26 -17.30
C VAL A 33 7.25 -6.63 -17.01
N TYR A 34 7.72 -5.75 -17.90
CA TYR A 34 9.00 -5.08 -17.72
C TYR A 34 9.03 -3.70 -18.37
N SER A 35 9.78 -2.76 -17.77
CA SER A 35 10.16 -1.52 -18.43
C SER A 35 11.33 -1.75 -19.37
N GLU A 36 11.57 -0.86 -20.33
CA GLU A 36 12.72 -0.93 -21.26
C GLU A 36 14.05 -1.18 -20.53
N ALA A 37 14.25 -0.54 -19.36
CA ALA A 37 15.46 -0.72 -18.56
C ALA A 37 15.63 -2.14 -18.00
N ASP A 38 14.55 -2.88 -17.85
CA ASP A 38 14.54 -4.22 -17.27
C ASP A 38 14.48 -5.34 -18.33
N ALA A 39 14.58 -5.03 -19.63
CA ALA A 39 14.42 -6.00 -20.73
C ALA A 39 15.28 -7.26 -20.58
N ASN A 40 16.46 -7.13 -19.97
CA ASN A 40 17.40 -8.24 -19.73
C ASN A 40 17.36 -8.77 -18.29
N ALA A 41 16.37 -8.37 -17.48
CA ALA A 41 16.26 -8.77 -16.09
C ALA A 41 15.91 -10.26 -15.95
N ARG A 42 16.27 -10.85 -14.82
CA ARG A 42 16.08 -12.28 -14.55
C ARG A 42 14.61 -12.70 -14.66
N HIS A 43 13.68 -11.92 -14.11
CA HIS A 43 12.25 -12.22 -14.14
C HIS A 43 11.70 -12.29 -15.58
N VAL A 44 12.23 -11.47 -16.51
CA VAL A 44 11.84 -11.49 -17.92
C VAL A 44 12.27 -12.79 -18.61
N ARG A 45 13.50 -13.25 -18.32
CA ARG A 45 14.04 -14.48 -18.90
C ARG A 45 13.42 -15.76 -18.33
N GLU A 46 12.94 -15.72 -17.09
CA GLU A 46 12.36 -16.89 -16.42
C GLU A 46 10.85 -17.03 -16.63
N ALA A 47 10.16 -16.00 -17.12
CA ALA A 47 8.74 -16.08 -17.43
C ALA A 47 8.48 -16.90 -18.71
N ASP A 48 7.26 -17.47 -18.83
CA ASP A 48 6.84 -18.17 -20.05
C ASP A 48 6.52 -17.18 -21.19
N GLN A 49 6.03 -15.98 -20.83
CA GLN A 49 5.81 -14.85 -21.70
C GLN A 49 6.29 -13.57 -21.00
N SER A 50 6.63 -12.54 -21.79
CA SER A 50 6.99 -11.23 -21.23
C SER A 50 6.50 -10.09 -22.13
N VAL A 51 6.11 -8.97 -21.51
CA VAL A 51 5.57 -7.80 -22.21
C VAL A 51 6.26 -6.54 -21.69
N CYS A 52 6.79 -5.73 -22.61
CA CYS A 52 7.27 -4.39 -22.30
C CYS A 52 6.06 -3.47 -22.05
N ILE A 53 6.03 -2.81 -20.89
CA ILE A 53 4.93 -1.95 -20.46
C ILE A 53 5.28 -0.46 -20.46
N GLY A 54 6.43 -0.07 -20.97
CA GLY A 54 6.81 1.33 -21.10
C GLY A 54 8.29 1.62 -20.81
N PRO A 55 8.66 2.90 -20.75
CA PRO A 55 10.02 3.36 -20.51
C PRO A 55 10.52 3.06 -19.09
N ALA A 56 11.77 3.44 -18.81
CA ALA A 56 12.40 3.18 -17.51
C ALA A 56 11.71 3.85 -16.31
N ALA A 57 11.01 4.97 -16.54
CA ALA A 57 10.30 5.70 -15.48
C ALA A 57 9.15 4.84 -14.92
N VAL A 58 9.15 4.63 -13.60
CA VAL A 58 8.17 3.79 -12.91
C VAL A 58 6.73 4.28 -13.11
N ALA A 59 6.53 5.60 -13.12
CA ALA A 59 5.22 6.21 -13.34
C ALA A 59 4.64 5.90 -14.74
N GLU A 60 5.50 5.66 -15.72
CA GLU A 60 5.14 5.41 -17.11
C GLU A 60 5.19 3.91 -17.48
N SER A 61 5.47 3.05 -16.51
CA SER A 61 5.58 1.59 -16.68
C SER A 61 4.87 0.84 -15.56
N TYR A 62 5.55 0.52 -14.46
CA TYR A 62 5.03 -0.32 -13.36
C TYR A 62 3.86 0.28 -12.57
N LEU A 63 3.62 1.60 -12.67
CA LEU A 63 2.43 2.27 -12.15
C LEU A 63 1.37 2.56 -13.22
N GLY A 64 1.61 2.15 -14.46
CA GLY A 64 0.68 2.31 -15.59
C GLY A 64 -0.40 1.21 -15.59
N ILE A 65 -1.53 1.47 -14.97
CA ILE A 65 -2.65 0.50 -14.83
C ILE A 65 -3.07 -0.02 -16.21
N GLU A 66 -3.33 0.88 -17.18
CA GLU A 66 -3.80 0.51 -18.51
C GLU A 66 -2.79 -0.37 -19.26
N ALA A 67 -1.49 -0.06 -19.14
CA ALA A 67 -0.45 -0.85 -19.80
C ALA A 67 -0.35 -2.28 -19.24
N ILE A 68 -0.57 -2.44 -17.93
CA ILE A 68 -0.58 -3.74 -17.27
C ILE A 68 -1.82 -4.55 -17.66
N LEU A 69 -2.99 -3.91 -17.73
CA LEU A 69 -4.24 -4.55 -18.15
C LEU A 69 -4.19 -4.96 -19.63
N ASP A 70 -3.67 -4.11 -20.52
CA ASP A 70 -3.43 -4.46 -21.93
C ASP A 70 -2.49 -5.67 -22.04
N ALA A 71 -1.40 -5.69 -21.29
CA ALA A 71 -0.49 -6.83 -21.25
C ALA A 71 -1.20 -8.11 -20.80
N ALA A 72 -2.07 -8.04 -19.79
CA ALA A 72 -2.84 -9.18 -19.32
C ALA A 72 -3.82 -9.71 -20.39
N GLN A 73 -4.54 -8.82 -21.05
CA GLN A 73 -5.47 -9.19 -22.13
C GLN A 73 -4.74 -9.82 -23.32
N ARG A 74 -3.65 -9.23 -23.78
CA ARG A 74 -2.86 -9.72 -24.93
C ARG A 74 -2.23 -11.08 -24.67
N THR A 75 -1.89 -11.38 -23.43
CA THR A 75 -1.28 -12.67 -23.04
C THR A 75 -2.28 -13.72 -22.60
N GLY A 76 -3.56 -13.34 -22.48
CA GLY A 76 -4.61 -14.21 -21.98
C GLY A 76 -4.45 -14.55 -20.50
N ALA A 77 -3.83 -13.66 -19.72
CA ALA A 77 -3.73 -13.85 -18.29
C ALA A 77 -5.12 -13.75 -17.64
N ASP A 78 -5.47 -14.74 -16.83
CA ASP A 78 -6.75 -14.82 -16.12
C ASP A 78 -6.63 -14.29 -14.68
N CYS A 79 -5.41 -14.07 -14.19
CA CYS A 79 -5.17 -13.42 -12.92
C CYS A 79 -3.91 -12.54 -12.93
N ILE A 80 -3.87 -11.56 -12.02
CA ILE A 80 -2.73 -10.67 -11.81
C ILE A 80 -2.28 -10.75 -10.36
N HIS A 81 -0.99 -11.01 -10.15
CA HIS A 81 -0.35 -10.91 -8.84
C HIS A 81 0.46 -9.60 -8.77
N PRO A 82 0.11 -8.64 -7.93
CA PRO A 82 0.77 -7.34 -7.88
C PRO A 82 2.15 -7.39 -7.19
N GLY A 83 2.49 -8.49 -6.52
CA GLY A 83 3.64 -8.55 -5.63
C GLY A 83 3.42 -7.71 -4.37
N TYR A 84 4.44 -6.94 -3.99
CA TYR A 84 4.36 -5.92 -2.95
C TYR A 84 5.06 -4.64 -3.40
N GLY A 85 4.62 -3.48 -2.89
CA GLY A 85 4.93 -2.17 -3.47
C GLY A 85 4.14 -1.92 -4.77
N PHE A 86 4.55 -0.93 -5.55
CA PHE A 86 3.86 -0.48 -6.76
C PHE A 86 2.33 -0.38 -6.60
N LEU A 87 1.58 -1.22 -7.31
CA LEU A 87 0.11 -1.22 -7.33
C LEU A 87 -0.53 -2.20 -6.35
N SER A 88 0.25 -2.88 -5.48
CA SER A 88 -0.28 -3.92 -4.58
C SER A 88 -1.32 -3.41 -3.57
N GLU A 89 -1.24 -2.13 -3.20
CA GLU A 89 -2.18 -1.47 -2.29
C GLU A 89 -3.06 -0.43 -3.01
N ASN A 90 -3.12 -0.50 -4.34
CA ASN A 90 -3.86 0.46 -5.15
C ASN A 90 -5.28 -0.06 -5.43
N GLN A 91 -6.27 0.58 -4.80
CA GLN A 91 -7.68 0.24 -4.92
C GLN A 91 -8.20 0.41 -6.37
N VAL A 92 -7.73 1.44 -7.09
CA VAL A 92 -8.15 1.68 -8.48
C VAL A 92 -7.69 0.55 -9.39
N PHE A 93 -6.48 0.03 -9.18
CA PHE A 93 -5.95 -1.11 -9.92
C PHE A 93 -6.73 -2.40 -9.63
N ALA A 94 -7.02 -2.68 -8.37
CA ALA A 94 -7.79 -3.87 -8.00
C ALA A 94 -9.21 -3.83 -8.61
N SER A 95 -9.89 -2.68 -8.55
CA SER A 95 -11.19 -2.46 -9.21
C SER A 95 -11.10 -2.62 -10.72
N ALA A 96 -10.04 -2.12 -11.34
CA ALA A 96 -9.86 -2.21 -12.79
C ALA A 96 -9.62 -3.66 -13.23
N CYS A 97 -8.88 -4.47 -12.47
CA CYS A 97 -8.75 -5.91 -12.72
C CYS A 97 -10.12 -6.60 -12.71
N GLU A 98 -10.92 -6.35 -11.68
CA GLU A 98 -12.27 -6.92 -11.53
C GLU A 98 -13.17 -6.53 -12.71
N ALA A 99 -13.17 -5.24 -13.09
CA ALA A 99 -13.95 -4.75 -14.24
C ALA A 99 -13.57 -5.39 -15.58
N HIS A 100 -12.32 -5.85 -15.72
CA HIS A 100 -11.83 -6.58 -16.90
C HIS A 100 -11.97 -8.11 -16.78
N GLY A 101 -12.60 -8.61 -15.73
CA GLY A 101 -12.76 -10.06 -15.49
C GLY A 101 -11.44 -10.79 -15.21
N ILE A 102 -10.45 -10.07 -14.70
CA ILE A 102 -9.13 -10.58 -14.31
C ILE A 102 -9.11 -10.71 -12.79
N GLU A 103 -8.78 -11.89 -12.26
CA GLU A 103 -8.69 -12.10 -10.82
C GLU A 103 -7.48 -11.38 -10.23
N PHE A 104 -7.72 -10.47 -9.29
CA PHE A 104 -6.65 -9.82 -8.53
C PHE A 104 -6.20 -10.73 -7.40
N ILE A 105 -4.96 -11.19 -7.43
CA ILE A 105 -4.39 -12.05 -6.38
C ILE A 105 -3.98 -11.19 -5.18
N GLY A 106 -4.92 -11.00 -4.28
CA GLY A 106 -4.76 -10.14 -3.11
C GLY A 106 -6.04 -10.05 -2.29
N PRO A 107 -6.12 -9.11 -1.35
CA PRO A 107 -7.35 -8.85 -0.60
C PRO A 107 -8.46 -8.35 -1.53
N PRO A 108 -9.73 -8.50 -1.14
CA PRO A 108 -10.83 -7.89 -1.88
C PRO A 108 -10.70 -6.38 -1.91
N ASN A 109 -11.19 -5.76 -2.99
CA ASN A 109 -11.10 -4.32 -3.24
C ASN A 109 -11.57 -3.46 -2.05
N SER A 110 -12.67 -3.86 -1.40
CA SER A 110 -13.18 -3.19 -0.19
C SER A 110 -12.19 -3.20 0.98
N ALA A 111 -11.42 -4.26 1.14
CA ALA A 111 -10.38 -4.34 2.17
C ALA A 111 -9.20 -3.41 1.83
N ILE A 112 -8.76 -3.37 0.56
CA ILE A 112 -7.70 -2.47 0.12
C ILE A 112 -8.11 -1.02 0.35
N GLU A 113 -9.35 -0.65 0.03
CA GLU A 113 -9.89 0.69 0.23
C GLU A 113 -9.86 1.12 1.71
N VAL A 114 -10.35 0.25 2.61
CA VAL A 114 -10.39 0.55 4.04
C VAL A 114 -8.98 0.60 4.63
N MET A 115 -8.14 -0.39 4.29
CA MET A 115 -6.79 -0.51 4.87
C MET A 115 -5.78 0.47 4.29
N GLY A 116 -6.06 1.06 3.13
CA GLY A 116 -5.24 2.12 2.53
C GLY A 116 -5.27 3.45 3.31
N ASP A 117 -6.30 3.67 4.10
CA ASP A 117 -6.44 4.82 4.99
C ASP A 117 -6.30 4.37 6.45
N LYS A 118 -5.23 4.82 7.13
CA LYS A 118 -4.92 4.39 8.51
C LYS A 118 -6.00 4.76 9.52
N ALA A 119 -6.66 5.91 9.35
CA ALA A 119 -7.72 6.35 10.27
C ALA A 119 -8.99 5.51 10.08
N ARG A 120 -9.39 5.27 8.83
CA ARG A 120 -10.52 4.38 8.50
C ARG A 120 -10.25 2.94 8.95
N ALA A 121 -9.08 2.40 8.66
CA ALA A 121 -8.67 1.07 9.08
C ALA A 121 -8.74 0.92 10.60
N LYS A 122 -8.22 1.92 11.34
CA LYS A 122 -8.23 1.90 12.79
C LYS A 122 -9.66 1.94 13.36
N ARG A 123 -10.54 2.79 12.82
CA ARG A 123 -11.95 2.82 13.21
C ARG A 123 -12.63 1.48 12.99
N ALA A 124 -12.45 0.87 11.82
CA ALA A 124 -13.01 -0.44 11.50
C ALA A 124 -12.49 -1.54 12.44
N MET A 125 -11.21 -1.52 12.81
CA MET A 125 -10.62 -2.48 13.75
C MET A 125 -11.16 -2.30 15.18
N ILE A 126 -11.40 -1.06 15.60
CA ILE A 126 -12.02 -0.75 16.91
C ILE A 126 -13.44 -1.33 16.96
N GLU A 127 -14.25 -1.08 15.91
CA GLU A 127 -15.62 -1.60 15.81
C GLU A 127 -15.64 -3.14 15.80
N ALA A 128 -14.63 -3.78 15.20
CA ALA A 128 -14.46 -5.23 15.19
C ALA A 128 -13.90 -5.81 16.51
N GLY A 129 -13.61 -4.98 17.51
CA GLY A 129 -13.05 -5.44 18.80
C GLY A 129 -11.60 -5.91 18.75
N VAL A 130 -10.86 -5.56 17.69
CA VAL A 130 -9.43 -5.91 17.56
C VAL A 130 -8.60 -5.02 18.51
N PRO A 131 -7.67 -5.59 19.30
CA PRO A 131 -6.79 -4.81 20.16
C PRO A 131 -5.98 -3.77 19.36
N TRP A 132 -5.88 -2.56 19.87
CA TRP A 132 -5.23 -1.44 19.21
C TRP A 132 -4.42 -0.58 20.20
N ALA A 133 -3.45 0.17 19.67
CA ALA A 133 -2.71 1.11 20.49
C ALA A 133 -3.58 2.32 20.83
N PRO A 134 -3.74 2.70 22.11
CA PRO A 134 -4.54 3.86 22.51
C PRO A 134 -4.16 5.10 21.73
N GLY A 135 -5.14 5.86 21.25
CA GLY A 135 -4.89 7.05 20.45
C GLY A 135 -6.14 7.70 19.89
N HIS A 136 -5.96 8.79 19.17
CA HIS A 136 -6.99 9.55 18.48
C HIS A 136 -6.90 9.37 16.97
N GLN A 137 -8.04 9.12 16.36
CA GLN A 137 -8.25 8.98 14.91
C GLN A 137 -9.61 9.60 14.50
N GLY A 138 -10.08 10.57 15.28
CA GLY A 138 -11.36 11.25 15.06
C GLY A 138 -11.31 12.22 13.87
N GLU A 139 -12.48 12.60 13.40
CA GLU A 139 -12.67 13.53 12.28
C GLU A 139 -12.33 14.98 12.66
N ASP A 140 -12.48 15.34 13.94
CA ASP A 140 -12.09 16.67 14.40
C ASP A 140 -10.57 16.78 14.54
N GLN A 141 -9.99 17.47 13.58
CA GLN A 141 -8.55 17.70 13.43
C GLN A 141 -8.11 19.09 13.93
N SER A 142 -8.98 19.76 14.72
CA SER A 142 -8.63 21.04 15.34
C SER A 142 -7.45 20.87 16.32
N LEU A 143 -6.57 21.86 16.36
CA LEU A 143 -5.40 21.83 17.25
C LEU A 143 -5.80 21.62 18.73
N ALA A 144 -6.91 22.20 19.17
CA ALA A 144 -7.40 22.06 20.52
C ALA A 144 -7.77 20.61 20.87
N ILE A 145 -8.47 19.91 19.97
CA ILE A 145 -8.82 18.50 20.12
C ILE A 145 -7.56 17.62 20.06
N LEU A 146 -6.70 17.82 19.07
CA LEU A 146 -5.46 17.03 18.95
C LEU A 146 -4.57 17.17 20.20
N LEU A 147 -4.46 18.37 20.79
CA LEU A 147 -3.72 18.60 22.03
C LEU A 147 -4.38 17.91 23.24
N SER A 148 -5.71 17.99 23.34
CA SER A 148 -6.49 17.33 24.40
C SER A 148 -6.34 15.82 24.34
N GLU A 149 -6.51 15.24 23.15
CA GLU A 149 -6.40 13.81 22.92
C GLU A 149 -4.98 13.28 23.17
N ALA A 150 -3.96 14.01 22.71
CA ALA A 150 -2.56 13.65 22.99
C ALA A 150 -2.26 13.59 24.49
N LYS A 151 -2.82 14.52 25.28
CA LYS A 151 -2.70 14.51 26.74
C LYS A 151 -3.47 13.33 27.36
N GLY A 152 -4.68 13.05 26.86
CA GLY A 152 -5.51 11.92 27.31
C GLY A 152 -4.87 10.56 27.07
N VAL A 153 -4.23 10.37 25.92
CA VAL A 153 -3.46 9.16 25.58
C VAL A 153 -2.24 9.00 26.51
N GLY A 154 -1.69 10.09 26.99
CA GLY A 154 -0.50 10.12 27.84
C GLY A 154 0.82 10.00 27.07
N LEU A 155 1.78 10.80 27.49
CA LEU A 155 3.11 10.86 26.85
C LEU A 155 4.00 9.64 27.17
N PRO A 156 4.95 9.31 26.32
CA PRO A 156 5.17 9.88 24.99
C PRO A 156 4.10 9.45 23.98
N VAL A 157 3.81 10.32 23.00
CA VAL A 157 2.90 10.01 21.89
C VAL A 157 3.63 9.99 20.57
N MET A 158 3.09 9.24 19.60
CA MET A 158 3.48 9.25 18.20
C MET A 158 2.44 10.05 17.42
N VAL A 159 2.87 11.10 16.74
CA VAL A 159 2.05 11.86 15.79
C VAL A 159 2.37 11.35 14.38
N LYS A 160 1.33 10.99 13.61
CA LYS A 160 1.46 10.39 12.26
C LYS A 160 0.48 11.07 11.29
N ALA A 161 0.87 11.24 10.02
CA ALA A 161 -0.09 11.51 8.96
C ALA A 161 -1.03 10.30 8.78
N ALA A 162 -2.34 10.55 8.63
CA ALA A 162 -3.33 9.50 8.34
C ALA A 162 -3.07 8.90 6.94
N ALA A 163 -2.82 9.75 5.95
CA ALA A 163 -2.42 9.34 4.61
C ALA A 163 -0.91 9.02 4.52
N GLY A 164 -0.53 8.21 3.52
CA GLY A 164 0.86 7.89 3.23
C GLY A 164 1.42 6.67 3.97
N GLY A 165 2.64 6.27 3.61
CA GLY A 165 3.32 5.07 4.07
C GLY A 165 4.82 5.29 4.34
N ALA A 166 5.55 4.19 4.60
CA ALA A 166 7.01 4.15 4.77
C ALA A 166 7.56 5.06 5.89
N GLY A 167 6.75 5.37 6.93
CA GLY A 167 7.23 6.13 8.09
C GLY A 167 7.40 7.63 7.88
N ARG A 168 7.01 8.17 6.73
CA ARG A 168 7.07 9.63 6.48
C ARG A 168 6.03 10.36 7.33
N GLY A 169 6.41 11.53 7.85
CA GLY A 169 5.52 12.35 8.68
C GLY A 169 5.23 11.79 10.08
N MET A 170 6.04 10.83 10.57
CA MET A 170 5.94 10.32 11.93
C MET A 170 6.94 10.99 12.87
N ARG A 171 6.48 11.33 14.07
CA ARG A 171 7.36 11.88 15.12
C ARG A 171 6.92 11.51 16.51
N ILE A 172 7.88 11.17 17.34
CA ILE A 172 7.66 10.94 18.78
C ILE A 172 7.71 12.28 19.50
N VAL A 173 6.72 12.53 20.35
CA VAL A 173 6.66 13.71 21.23
C VAL A 173 6.75 13.22 22.68
N PRO A 174 7.92 13.39 23.31
CA PRO A 174 8.11 12.90 24.68
C PRO A 174 7.46 13.77 25.75
N GLU A 175 7.30 15.07 25.48
CA GLU A 175 6.87 16.05 26.48
C GLU A 175 5.77 16.96 25.95
N ALA A 176 4.88 17.43 26.86
CA ALA A 176 3.73 18.26 26.52
C ALA A 176 4.11 19.59 25.85
N SER A 177 5.25 20.18 26.23
CA SER A 177 5.76 21.43 25.67
C SER A 177 6.04 21.38 24.17
N GLY A 178 6.30 20.19 23.64
CA GLY A 178 6.59 19.97 22.22
C GLY A 178 5.35 19.68 21.36
N LEU A 179 4.19 19.40 21.96
CA LEU A 179 3.01 18.88 21.24
C LEU A 179 2.50 19.84 20.16
N GLU A 180 2.28 21.11 20.48
CA GLU A 180 1.72 22.09 19.55
C GLU A 180 2.60 22.25 18.30
N SER A 181 3.89 22.44 18.51
CA SER A 181 4.85 22.56 17.42
C SER A 181 4.96 21.27 16.58
N ALA A 182 4.87 20.10 17.22
CA ALA A 182 4.93 18.82 16.52
C ALA A 182 3.69 18.58 15.67
N ILE A 183 2.51 18.89 16.18
CA ILE A 183 1.23 18.76 15.47
C ILE A 183 1.20 19.70 14.28
N GLY A 184 1.50 20.99 14.46
CA GLY A 184 1.48 21.97 13.37
C GLY A 184 2.44 21.60 12.23
N ARG A 185 3.66 21.14 12.55
CA ARG A 185 4.61 20.65 11.55
C ARG A 185 4.11 19.39 10.85
N ALA A 186 3.52 18.45 11.58
CA ALA A 186 3.00 17.22 11.00
C ALA A 186 1.83 17.49 10.03
N GLN A 187 0.91 18.41 10.38
CA GLN A 187 -0.18 18.83 9.50
C GLN A 187 0.33 19.45 8.20
N SER A 188 1.31 20.38 8.31
CA SER A 188 1.90 21.04 7.14
C SER A 188 2.62 20.04 6.24
N GLU A 189 3.41 19.13 6.80
CA GLU A 189 4.11 18.09 6.02
C GLU A 189 3.13 17.12 5.36
N ALA A 190 2.09 16.70 6.08
CA ALA A 190 1.07 15.79 5.55
C ALA A 190 0.30 16.44 4.40
N GLN A 191 -0.10 17.71 4.55
CA GLN A 191 -0.76 18.47 3.49
C GLN A 191 0.11 18.58 2.23
N ASN A 192 1.39 18.89 2.41
CA ASN A 192 2.32 19.06 1.28
C ASN A 192 2.66 17.74 0.58
N ALA A 193 2.79 16.65 1.35
CA ALA A 193 3.23 15.36 0.81
C ALA A 193 2.07 14.50 0.29
N PHE A 194 0.87 14.63 0.86
CA PHE A 194 -0.25 13.70 0.63
C PHE A 194 -1.56 14.41 0.27
N GLY A 195 -1.61 15.75 0.30
CA GLY A 195 -2.83 16.52 0.02
C GLY A 195 -3.87 16.49 1.15
N SER A 196 -3.54 15.93 2.32
CA SER A 196 -4.40 15.86 3.50
C SER A 196 -3.59 16.21 4.75
N SER A 197 -4.17 17.05 5.62
CA SER A 197 -3.57 17.42 6.90
C SER A 197 -4.02 16.52 8.08
N GLU A 198 -4.80 15.47 7.80
CA GLU A 198 -5.32 14.57 8.82
C GLU A 198 -4.19 13.83 9.55
N LEU A 199 -4.25 13.85 10.88
CA LEU A 199 -3.29 13.20 11.74
C LEU A 199 -3.93 12.11 12.61
N ILE A 200 -3.12 11.13 12.94
CA ILE A 200 -3.37 10.13 13.98
C ILE A 200 -2.41 10.40 15.13
N ILE A 201 -2.91 10.38 16.36
CA ILE A 201 -2.10 10.46 17.56
C ILE A 201 -2.22 9.13 18.30
N GLU A 202 -1.10 8.49 18.61
CA GLU A 202 -1.09 7.19 19.29
C GLU A 202 -0.12 7.20 20.47
N LYS A 203 -0.38 6.34 21.44
CA LYS A 203 0.62 6.03 22.47
C LYS A 203 1.90 5.52 21.81
N ALA A 204 3.03 6.16 22.09
CA ALA A 204 4.31 5.66 21.60
C ALA A 204 4.76 4.46 22.46
N VAL A 205 5.00 3.33 21.81
CA VAL A 205 5.59 2.16 22.45
C VAL A 205 7.10 2.32 22.46
N VAL A 206 7.66 2.58 23.63
CA VAL A 206 9.11 2.78 23.79
C VAL A 206 9.79 1.43 23.89
N ARG A 207 10.86 1.22 23.11
CA ARG A 207 11.60 -0.04 23.01
C ARG A 207 10.70 -1.23 22.65
N PRO A 208 9.98 -1.18 21.54
CA PRO A 208 9.10 -2.27 21.11
C PRO A 208 9.94 -3.50 20.73
N ARG A 209 9.36 -4.68 20.93
CA ARG A 209 9.82 -5.88 20.25
C ARG A 209 9.09 -5.99 18.93
N HIS A 210 9.84 -6.00 17.85
CA HIS A 210 9.30 -6.26 16.51
C HIS A 210 9.20 -7.76 16.28
N VAL A 211 8.00 -8.27 15.96
CA VAL A 211 7.73 -9.71 15.74
C VAL A 211 7.18 -9.94 14.36
#